data_6e0e745b26cb09d071189b23443a5ca3
#
_entry.id   6e0e745b26cb09d071189b23443a5ca3
#
_cell.length_a   1.000
_cell.length_b   1.000
_cell.length_c   1.000
_cell.angle_alpha   90.00
_cell.angle_beta   90.00
_cell.angle_gamma   90.00
#
_symmetry.space_group_name_H-M   'P 1'
#
loop_
_entity.id
_entity.type
_entity.pdbx_description
1 polymer ?
#
loop_
_entity_poly.entity_id
_entity_poly.type
_entity_poly.pdbx_seq_one_letter_code
_entity_poly.pdbx_strand_id
1 'polypeptide(L)'
;MPLRRIVISGCSGGGKSTLSLAVAVQCQKQGGNVGFVDCEQALSKELALNMGVDPNKFVVYQPRDGEDAIDMVETMLKSRAFDLVIVDSIAAMTPRAEIDADIEQQHMGLHARLMSKFMRRVYSLVSEANVVLLCLNQVRVNLQSYG
;
A
#
# COMPACT_ATOMS: atom_id res chain seq x y z
N MET A 1 -14.45 18.75 0.66
CA MET A 1 -13.92 17.70 -0.23
C MET A 1 -13.46 16.51 0.57
N PRO A 2 -13.89 15.31 0.25
CA PRO A 2 -13.37 14.15 0.93
C PRO A 2 -11.87 13.99 0.66
N LEU A 3 -11.11 13.59 1.70
CA LEU A 3 -9.71 13.22 1.54
C LEU A 3 -9.62 11.98 0.66
N ARG A 4 -8.90 12.08 -0.43
CA ARG A 4 -8.76 10.98 -1.39
C ARG A 4 -7.44 10.25 -1.29
N ARG A 5 -6.52 10.80 -0.50
CA ARG A 5 -5.20 10.20 -0.25
C ARG A 5 -4.87 10.31 1.23
N ILE A 6 -4.49 9.19 1.81
CA ILE A 6 -4.11 9.13 3.21
C ILE A 6 -2.82 8.33 3.30
N VAL A 7 -1.83 8.86 3.99
CA VAL A 7 -0.60 8.15 4.30
C VAL A 7 -0.51 8.01 5.81
N ILE A 8 -0.42 6.77 6.29
CA ILE A 8 -0.24 6.48 7.70
C ILE A 8 1.17 5.94 7.90
N SER A 9 1.94 6.61 8.73
CA SER A 9 3.30 6.21 9.07
C SER A 9 3.40 5.81 10.53
N GLY A 10 4.26 4.84 10.81
CA GLY A 10 4.50 4.39 12.17
C GLY A 10 5.57 3.32 12.24
N CYS A 11 5.98 3.00 13.45
CA CYS A 11 6.97 1.95 13.70
C CYS A 11 6.41 0.58 13.36
N SER A 12 7.29 -0.38 13.07
CA SER A 12 6.92 -1.79 12.94
C SER A 12 6.19 -2.25 14.20
N GLY A 13 5.08 -2.96 14.05
CA GLY A 13 4.26 -3.43 15.17
C GLY A 13 3.32 -2.38 15.76
N GLY A 14 3.20 -1.19 15.17
CA GLY A 14 2.36 -0.10 15.66
C GLY A 14 0.86 -0.22 15.33
N GLY A 15 0.39 -1.35 14.81
CA GLY A 15 -1.02 -1.57 14.53
C GLY A 15 -1.52 -0.96 13.22
N LYS A 16 -0.62 -0.58 12.31
CA LYS A 16 -0.99 0.01 11.02
C LYS A 16 -1.86 -0.90 10.18
N SER A 17 -1.50 -2.18 10.08
CA SER A 17 -2.27 -3.17 9.31
C SER A 17 -3.66 -3.38 9.92
N THR A 18 -3.76 -3.42 11.25
CA THR A 18 -5.04 -3.52 11.97
C THR A 18 -5.91 -2.30 11.68
N LEU A 19 -5.33 -1.11 11.70
CA LEU A 19 -6.06 0.12 11.39
C LEU A 19 -6.55 0.11 9.93
N SER A 20 -5.73 -0.33 9.00
CA SER A 20 -6.13 -0.41 7.59
C SER A 20 -7.29 -1.38 7.37
N LEU A 21 -7.29 -2.51 8.06
CA LEU A 21 -8.40 -3.47 8.00
C LEU A 21 -9.68 -2.89 8.63
N ALA A 22 -9.55 -2.12 9.71
CA ALA A 22 -10.70 -1.43 10.29
C ALA A 22 -11.33 -0.44 9.32
N VAL A 23 -10.50 0.31 8.58
CA VAL A 23 -10.97 1.22 7.53
C VAL A 23 -11.66 0.44 6.40
N ALA A 24 -11.09 -0.70 6.01
CA ALA A 24 -11.67 -1.57 4.99
C ALA A 24 -13.07 -2.06 5.40
N VAL A 25 -13.22 -2.49 6.64
CA VAL A 25 -14.53 -2.93 7.18
C VAL A 25 -15.55 -1.80 7.10
N GLN A 26 -15.17 -0.58 7.47
CA GLN A 26 -16.07 0.56 7.40
C GLN A 26 -16.46 0.91 5.96
N CYS A 27 -15.52 0.81 5.03
CA CYS A 27 -15.82 0.99 3.61
C CYS A 27 -16.84 -0.05 3.13
N GLN A 28 -16.66 -1.30 3.49
CA GLN A 28 -17.57 -2.38 3.10
C GLN A 28 -18.96 -2.25 3.73
N LYS A 29 -19.07 -1.73 4.94
CA LYS A 29 -20.34 -1.45 5.58
C LYS A 29 -21.16 -0.40 4.82
N GLN A 30 -20.51 0.46 4.07
CA GLN A 30 -21.14 1.45 3.20
C GLN A 30 -21.37 0.93 1.78
N GLY A 31 -21.18 -0.37 1.55
CA GLY A 31 -21.35 -1.02 0.26
C GLY A 31 -20.13 -0.94 -0.67
N GLY A 32 -18.99 -0.49 -0.16
CA GLY A 32 -17.79 -0.31 -0.97
C GLY A 32 -16.96 -1.57 -1.18
N ASN A 33 -16.17 -1.56 -2.24
CA ASN A 33 -15.20 -2.60 -2.58
C ASN A 33 -13.79 -2.14 -2.22
N VAL A 34 -12.97 -3.06 -1.71
CA VAL A 34 -11.62 -2.78 -1.24
C VAL A 34 -10.59 -3.58 -2.02
N GLY A 35 -9.56 -2.90 -2.54
CA GLY A 35 -8.35 -3.51 -3.06
C GLY A 35 -7.22 -3.40 -2.04
N PHE A 36 -6.46 -4.47 -1.86
CA PHE A 36 -5.35 -4.51 -0.92
C PHE A 36 -4.09 -5.01 -1.63
N VAL A 37 -3.12 -4.14 -1.78
CA VAL A 37 -1.82 -4.47 -2.37
C VAL A 37 -0.85 -4.78 -1.23
N ASP A 38 -0.59 -6.08 -1.03
CA ASP A 38 0.20 -6.61 0.09
C ASP A 38 1.67 -6.76 -0.31
N CYS A 39 2.43 -5.68 -0.19
CA CYS A 39 3.85 -5.64 -0.55
C CYS A 39 4.72 -6.41 0.44
N GLU A 40 4.26 -6.60 1.67
CA GLU A 40 5.00 -7.33 2.71
C GLU A 40 4.71 -8.83 2.68
N GLN A 41 3.68 -9.25 1.95
CA GLN A 41 3.21 -10.65 1.90
C GLN A 41 2.91 -11.22 3.30
N ALA A 42 2.35 -10.37 4.15
CA ALA A 42 2.14 -10.65 5.56
C ALA A 42 0.70 -10.47 6.03
N LEU A 43 -0.24 -10.26 5.10
CA LEU A 43 -1.64 -10.09 5.46
C LEU A 43 -2.20 -11.38 6.07
N SER A 44 -2.72 -11.29 7.28
CA SER A 44 -3.40 -12.39 7.93
C SER A 44 -4.85 -12.44 7.48
N LYS A 45 -5.22 -13.48 6.74
CA LYS A 45 -6.60 -13.73 6.32
C LYS A 45 -7.51 -13.96 7.53
N GLU A 46 -6.99 -14.67 8.53
CA GLU A 46 -7.73 -14.94 9.76
C GLU A 46 -8.06 -13.64 10.50
N LEU A 47 -7.09 -12.75 10.66
CA LEU A 47 -7.31 -11.45 11.29
C LEU A 47 -8.34 -10.63 10.51
N ALA A 48 -8.22 -10.58 9.19
CA ALA A 48 -9.15 -9.85 8.35
C ALA A 48 -10.59 -10.35 8.52
N LEU A 49 -10.78 -11.66 8.47
CA LEU A 49 -12.10 -12.27 8.66
C LEU A 49 -12.64 -12.02 10.07
N ASN A 50 -11.80 -12.14 11.11
CA ASN A 50 -12.18 -11.89 12.49
C ASN A 50 -12.59 -10.43 12.73
N MET A 51 -12.03 -9.50 11.99
CA MET A 51 -12.40 -8.09 12.06
C MET A 51 -13.68 -7.76 11.30
N GLY A 52 -14.20 -8.69 10.51
CA GLY A 52 -15.45 -8.53 9.77
C GLY A 52 -15.27 -8.16 8.30
N VAL A 53 -14.10 -8.37 7.73
CA VAL A 53 -13.88 -8.15 6.29
C VAL A 53 -14.71 -9.15 5.49
N ASP A 54 -15.50 -8.66 4.54
CA ASP A 54 -16.24 -9.48 3.59
C ASP A 54 -15.31 -9.89 2.45
N PRO A 55 -14.98 -11.19 2.30
CA PRO A 55 -14.05 -11.64 1.26
C PRO A 55 -14.58 -11.45 -0.15
N ASN A 56 -15.89 -11.34 -0.34
CA ASN A 56 -16.49 -11.12 -1.66
C ASN A 56 -16.29 -9.69 -2.18
N LYS A 57 -15.92 -8.76 -1.30
CA LYS A 57 -15.69 -7.34 -1.61
C LYS A 57 -14.27 -6.90 -1.26
N PHE A 58 -13.33 -7.84 -1.24
CA PHE A 58 -11.96 -7.61 -0.82
C PHE A 58 -11.02 -8.37 -1.76
N VAL A 59 -10.24 -7.64 -2.56
CA VAL A 59 -9.29 -8.21 -3.51
C VAL A 59 -7.88 -7.98 -2.98
N VAL A 60 -7.14 -9.06 -2.79
CA VAL A 60 -5.74 -9.02 -2.34
C VAL A 60 -4.81 -9.34 -3.51
N TYR A 61 -3.80 -8.51 -3.69
CA TYR A 61 -2.74 -8.74 -4.68
C TYR A 61 -1.38 -8.64 -4.01
N GLN A 62 -0.54 -9.67 -4.23
CA GLN A 62 0.83 -9.70 -3.74
C GLN A 62 1.78 -9.43 -4.92
N PRO A 63 2.37 -8.22 -5.00
CA PRO A 63 3.23 -7.87 -6.13
C PRO A 63 4.58 -8.58 -6.05
N ARG A 64 5.22 -8.76 -7.22
CA ARG A 64 6.54 -9.37 -7.34
C ARG A 64 7.67 -8.38 -7.04
N ASP A 65 7.43 -7.11 -7.30
CA ASP A 65 8.38 -6.01 -7.11
C ASP A 65 7.63 -4.68 -6.98
N GLY A 66 8.36 -3.58 -6.80
CA GLY A 66 7.76 -2.27 -6.64
C GLY A 66 7.05 -1.77 -7.88
N GLU A 67 7.59 -2.04 -9.06
CA GLU A 67 6.98 -1.65 -10.33
C GLU A 67 5.66 -2.39 -10.54
N ASP A 68 5.61 -3.68 -10.21
CA ASP A 68 4.39 -4.49 -10.26
C ASP A 68 3.33 -3.95 -9.29
N ALA A 69 3.74 -3.52 -8.09
CA ALA A 69 2.85 -2.89 -7.12
C ALA A 69 2.24 -1.60 -7.68
N ILE A 70 3.05 -0.74 -8.28
CA ILE A 70 2.58 0.51 -8.89
C ILE A 70 1.59 0.24 -10.01
N ASP A 71 1.91 -0.71 -10.89
CA ASP A 71 1.04 -1.08 -12.01
C ASP A 71 -0.30 -1.61 -11.51
N MET A 72 -0.32 -2.39 -10.44
CA MET A 72 -1.56 -2.92 -9.87
C MET A 72 -2.40 -1.82 -9.23
N VAL A 73 -1.78 -0.91 -8.46
CA VAL A 73 -2.49 0.24 -7.89
C VAL A 73 -3.12 1.07 -9.00
N GLU A 74 -2.36 1.35 -10.05
CA GLU A 74 -2.86 2.11 -11.21
C GLU A 74 -4.04 1.39 -11.87
N THR A 75 -3.93 0.08 -12.06
CA THR A 75 -4.99 -0.75 -12.62
C THR A 75 -6.25 -0.70 -11.77
N MET A 76 -6.11 -0.84 -10.45
CA MET A 76 -7.24 -0.75 -9.51
C MET A 76 -7.91 0.61 -9.56
N LEU A 77 -7.14 1.70 -9.62
CA LEU A 77 -7.68 3.04 -9.69
C LEU A 77 -8.41 3.30 -11.01
N LYS A 78 -7.85 2.85 -12.13
CA LYS A 78 -8.45 3.00 -13.45
C LYS A 78 -9.71 2.17 -13.65
N SER A 79 -9.81 1.04 -12.99
CA SER A 79 -10.97 0.13 -13.13
C SER A 79 -12.27 0.74 -12.61
N ARG A 80 -12.17 1.69 -11.69
CA ARG A 80 -13.31 2.31 -10.98
C ARG A 80 -14.17 1.29 -10.22
N ALA A 81 -13.63 0.09 -10.00
CA ALA A 81 -14.32 -0.98 -9.28
C ALA A 81 -14.12 -0.91 -7.76
N PHE A 82 -13.19 -0.07 -7.30
CA PHE A 82 -12.83 0.03 -5.89
C PHE A 82 -13.14 1.41 -5.32
N ASP A 83 -13.58 1.43 -4.07
CA ASP A 83 -13.83 2.65 -3.30
C ASP A 83 -12.65 2.97 -2.38
N LEU A 84 -11.89 1.94 -2.01
CA LEU A 84 -10.68 2.03 -1.19
C LEU A 84 -9.61 1.12 -1.76
N VAL A 85 -8.40 1.65 -1.91
CA VAL A 85 -7.21 0.86 -2.26
C VAL A 85 -6.19 1.06 -1.15
N ILE A 86 -5.73 -0.05 -0.55
CA ILE A 86 -4.74 -0.05 0.53
C ILE A 86 -3.42 -0.59 -0.02
N VAL A 87 -2.32 0.08 0.30
CA VAL A 87 -0.97 -0.39 -0.02
C VAL A 87 -0.21 -0.60 1.29
N ASP A 88 0.14 -1.83 1.58
CA ASP A 88 0.85 -2.21 2.81
C ASP A 88 2.12 -2.97 2.47
N SER A 89 3.22 -2.37 2.55
CA SER A 89 3.53 -0.97 2.82
C SER A 89 4.37 -0.40 1.68
N ILE A 90 4.37 0.92 1.52
CA ILE A 90 5.20 1.56 0.50
C ILE A 90 6.70 1.38 0.79
N ALA A 91 7.08 1.23 2.06
CA ALA A 91 8.46 0.94 2.46
C ALA A 91 8.93 -0.45 1.98
N ALA A 92 8.02 -1.38 1.79
CA ALA A 92 8.33 -2.75 1.34
C ALA A 92 8.37 -2.90 -0.19
N MET A 93 8.06 -1.84 -0.93
CA MET A 93 8.19 -1.86 -2.40
C MET A 93 9.66 -1.95 -2.79
N THR A 94 10.07 -3.08 -3.35
CA THR A 94 11.44 -3.32 -3.77
C THR A 94 11.56 -3.06 -5.28
N PRO A 95 12.41 -2.10 -5.71
CA PRO A 95 12.63 -1.88 -7.14
C PRO A 95 13.15 -3.14 -7.83
N ARG A 96 12.68 -3.41 -9.05
CA ARG A 96 13.11 -4.57 -9.84
C ARG A 96 14.62 -4.58 -10.04
N ALA A 97 15.21 -3.43 -10.28
CA ALA A 97 16.66 -3.30 -10.43
C ALA A 97 17.44 -3.70 -9.18
N GLU A 98 16.86 -3.54 -7.99
CA GLU A 98 17.45 -3.94 -6.72
C GLU A 98 17.47 -5.47 -6.57
N ILE A 99 16.41 -6.15 -7.01
CA ILE A 99 16.34 -7.62 -6.95
C ILE A 99 17.44 -8.26 -7.80
N ASP A 100 17.77 -7.63 -8.94
CA ASP A 100 18.76 -8.12 -9.88
C ASP A 100 20.19 -7.65 -9.58
N ALA A 101 20.39 -6.80 -8.57
CA ALA A 101 21.67 -6.18 -8.27
C ALA A 101 22.34 -6.76 -7.02
N ASP A 102 23.61 -7.15 -7.17
CA ASP A 102 24.45 -7.66 -6.07
C ASP A 102 25.05 -6.56 -5.18
N ILE A 103 24.63 -5.30 -5.31
CA ILE A 103 25.37 -4.20 -4.69
C ILE A 103 24.48 -3.39 -3.74
N GLU A 104 24.83 -3.43 -2.45
CA GLU A 104 24.15 -2.74 -1.37
C GLU A 104 24.13 -1.20 -1.48
N GLN A 105 24.98 -0.61 -2.28
CA GLN A 105 25.24 0.85 -2.28
C GLN A 105 24.19 1.70 -3.03
N GLN A 106 23.25 1.10 -3.76
CA GLN A 106 22.31 1.85 -4.58
C GLN A 106 20.84 1.75 -4.12
N HIS A 107 20.57 1.03 -3.05
CA HIS A 107 19.21 0.70 -2.63
C HIS A 107 18.35 1.92 -2.28
N MET A 108 18.90 2.89 -1.56
CA MET A 108 18.13 4.06 -1.12
C MET A 108 17.73 4.97 -2.28
N GLY A 109 18.60 5.16 -3.24
CA GLY A 109 18.31 5.99 -4.41
C GLY A 109 17.27 5.38 -5.31
N LEU A 110 17.31 4.05 -5.50
CA LEU A 110 16.34 3.33 -6.32
C LEU A 110 14.95 3.38 -5.69
N HIS A 111 14.84 3.19 -4.38
CA HIS A 111 13.57 3.26 -3.68
C HIS A 111 12.97 4.67 -3.75
N ALA A 112 13.78 5.70 -3.55
CA ALA A 112 13.33 7.09 -3.64
C ALA A 112 12.80 7.43 -5.03
N ARG A 113 13.46 6.96 -6.08
CA ARG A 113 13.00 7.13 -7.47
C ARG A 113 11.68 6.40 -7.72
N LEU A 114 11.55 5.20 -7.18
CA LEU A 114 10.32 4.41 -7.28
C LEU A 114 9.16 5.13 -6.61
N MET A 115 9.38 5.70 -5.42
CA MET A 115 8.35 6.46 -4.69
C MET A 115 7.94 7.72 -5.44
N SER A 116 8.90 8.43 -6.04
CA SER A 116 8.61 9.60 -6.87
C SER A 116 7.75 9.23 -8.08
N LYS A 117 8.09 8.14 -8.74
CA LYS A 117 7.32 7.60 -9.86
C LYS A 117 5.91 7.20 -9.44
N PHE A 118 5.78 6.51 -8.31
CA PHE A 118 4.50 6.11 -7.72
C PHE A 118 3.60 7.33 -7.49
N MET A 119 4.13 8.33 -6.79
CA MET A 119 3.35 9.53 -6.48
C MET A 119 2.90 10.28 -7.73
N ARG A 120 3.77 10.40 -8.74
CA ARG A 120 3.40 11.05 -10.01
C ARG A 120 2.30 10.29 -10.75
N ARG A 121 2.39 8.96 -10.80
CA ARG A 121 1.43 8.13 -11.55
C ARG A 121 0.07 8.08 -10.88
N VAL A 122 0.02 8.07 -9.55
CA VAL A 122 -1.26 7.89 -8.84
C VAL A 122 -1.95 9.21 -8.48
N TYR A 123 -1.23 10.32 -8.47
CA TYR A 123 -1.78 11.61 -8.02
C TYR A 123 -3.05 12.01 -8.78
N SER A 124 -2.97 12.07 -10.09
CA SER A 124 -4.11 12.44 -10.94
C SER A 124 -5.21 11.37 -10.91
N LEU A 125 -4.81 10.10 -10.93
CA LEU A 125 -5.77 8.99 -10.94
C LEU A 125 -6.65 8.94 -9.69
N VAL A 126 -6.08 9.19 -8.52
CA VAL A 126 -6.84 9.22 -7.26
C VAL A 126 -7.90 10.31 -7.28
N SER A 127 -7.54 11.48 -7.83
CA SER A 127 -8.48 12.61 -7.95
C SER A 127 -9.61 12.31 -8.92
N GLU A 128 -9.31 11.69 -10.06
CA GLU A 128 -10.28 11.38 -11.12
C GLU A 128 -11.17 10.19 -10.77
N ALA A 129 -10.60 9.16 -10.14
CA ALA A 129 -11.30 7.90 -9.88
C ALA A 129 -12.26 7.95 -8.69
N ASN A 130 -12.23 9.01 -7.89
CA ASN A 130 -13.04 9.14 -6.66
C ASN A 130 -12.82 7.97 -5.69
N VAL A 131 -11.56 7.56 -5.50
CA VAL A 131 -11.13 6.44 -4.67
C VAL A 131 -10.27 6.98 -3.53
N VAL A 132 -10.39 6.39 -2.35
CA VAL A 132 -9.44 6.63 -1.25
C VAL A 132 -8.25 5.71 -1.43
N LEU A 133 -7.06 6.28 -1.52
CA LEU A 133 -5.80 5.53 -1.53
C LEU A 133 -5.15 5.65 -0.15
N LEU A 134 -5.06 4.54 0.55
CA LEU A 134 -4.46 4.45 1.88
C LEU A 134 -3.10 3.76 1.78
N CYS A 135 -2.03 4.51 1.98
CA CYS A 135 -0.67 3.98 1.94
C CYS A 135 -0.13 3.87 3.36
N LEU A 136 0.33 2.66 3.71
CA LEU A 136 1.00 2.44 4.99
C LEU A 136 2.50 2.57 4.79
N ASN A 137 3.18 3.22 5.73
CA ASN A 137 4.61 3.39 5.69
C ASN A 137 5.22 2.99 7.03
N GLN A 138 6.37 2.32 6.98
CA GLN A 138 7.14 1.97 8.16
C GLN A 138 8.24 3.00 8.38
N VAL A 139 8.29 3.55 9.59
CA VAL A 139 9.38 4.41 10.02
C VAL A 139 10.36 3.56 10.81
N ARG A 140 11.61 3.52 10.36
CA ARG A 140 12.70 2.84 11.06
C ARG A 140 13.62 3.87 11.70
N VAL A 141 13.88 3.68 13.00
CA VAL A 141 14.90 4.48 13.68
C VAL A 141 16.27 3.92 13.31
N ASN A 142 17.12 4.75 12.70
CA ASN A 142 18.48 4.37 12.39
C ASN A 142 19.35 4.56 13.63
N LEU A 143 19.58 3.47 14.36
CA LEU A 143 20.39 3.48 15.59
C LEU A 143 21.88 3.70 15.33
N GLN A 144 22.33 3.65 14.07
CA GLN A 144 23.73 3.87 13.71
C GLN A 144 24.15 5.33 13.71
N SER A 145 23.21 6.27 13.80
CA SER A 145 23.53 7.69 13.83
C SER A 145 23.94 8.20 15.20
N TYR A 146 24.02 7.35 16.22
CA TYR A 146 24.39 7.68 17.59
C TYR A 146 25.70 7.02 18.06
N GLY A 147 26.49 6.58 17.10
CA GLY A 147 27.80 5.98 17.39
C GLY A 147 28.92 6.98 17.41
#